data_02fad37beb87908ff59f996f9c41f830
#
_entry.id   02fad37beb87908ff59f996f9c41f830
#
_cell.length_a   1.000
_cell.length_b   1.000
_cell.length_c   1.000
_cell.angle_alpha   90.00
_cell.angle_beta   90.00
_cell.angle_gamma   90.00
#
_symmetry.space_group_name_H-M   'P 1'
#
loop_
_entity.id
_entity.type
_entity.pdbx_description
1 polymer ?
#
loop_
_entity_poly.entity_id
_entity_poly.type
_entity_poly.pdbx_seq_one_letter_code
_entity_poly.pdbx_strand_id
1 'polypeptide(L)'
;MDFGVSCAKIDEVGFVRHAENLGYDFCWVTDSQMIRSNPWAVLALIAQQTQTIRIGTGVAVPGLRLAPVAANGIATTARLAPGRTFMGIGTGNTAMRTMGQRPTTIKAFGEYIRVVRALLDGEEVDYTLNDVTQ
;
A
#
# COMPACT_ATOMS: atom_id res chain seq x y z
N MET A 1 -23.71 -3.93 3.17
CA MET A 1 -22.78 -4.16 2.03
C MET A 1 -21.89 -2.96 1.96
N ASP A 2 -20.58 -3.16 1.94
CA ASP A 2 -19.60 -2.09 1.96
C ASP A 2 -19.15 -1.77 0.54
N PHE A 3 -19.07 -0.50 0.21
CA PHE A 3 -18.65 -0.02 -1.11
C PHE A 3 -17.33 0.73 -1.02
N GLY A 4 -16.55 0.68 -2.09
CA GLY A 4 -15.29 1.39 -2.14
C GLY A 4 -14.98 1.98 -3.51
N VAL A 5 -14.04 2.92 -3.50
CA VAL A 5 -13.53 3.57 -4.71
C VAL A 5 -12.05 3.26 -4.90
N SER A 6 -11.55 3.43 -6.12
CA SER A 6 -10.12 3.34 -6.41
C SER A 6 -9.57 4.72 -6.77
N CYS A 7 -8.42 5.06 -6.19
CA CYS A 7 -7.67 6.28 -6.49
C CYS A 7 -6.31 5.89 -7.09
N ALA A 8 -5.92 6.55 -8.16
CA ALA A 8 -4.72 6.20 -8.90
C ALA A 8 -3.72 7.36 -9.03
N LYS A 9 -4.19 8.59 -8.89
CA LYS A 9 -3.40 9.80 -9.09
C LYS A 9 -3.58 10.79 -7.95
N ILE A 10 -2.57 11.60 -7.76
CA ILE A 10 -2.55 12.57 -6.66
C ILE A 10 -3.60 13.68 -6.82
N ASP A 11 -3.97 14.01 -8.02
CA ASP A 11 -5.02 14.97 -8.35
C ASP A 11 -6.44 14.45 -8.15
N GLU A 12 -6.60 13.12 -7.93
CA GLU A 12 -7.88 12.47 -7.64
C GLU A 12 -8.26 12.49 -6.14
N VAL A 13 -7.43 13.04 -5.25
CA VAL A 13 -7.67 13.00 -3.80
C VAL A 13 -8.99 13.68 -3.41
N GLY A 14 -9.36 14.77 -4.07
CA GLY A 14 -10.65 15.43 -3.86
C GLY A 14 -11.87 14.55 -4.17
N PHE A 15 -11.74 13.64 -5.14
CA PHE A 15 -12.76 12.63 -5.44
C PHE A 15 -12.97 11.67 -4.27
N VAL A 16 -11.91 11.26 -3.58
CA VAL A 16 -12.02 10.35 -2.42
C VAL A 16 -12.79 11.00 -1.28
N ARG A 17 -12.53 12.29 -1.01
CA ARG A 17 -13.31 13.06 -0.03
C ARG A 17 -14.78 13.16 -0.43
N HIS A 18 -15.06 13.33 -1.72
CA HIS A 18 -16.44 13.34 -2.21
C HIS A 18 -17.11 11.97 -2.03
N ALA A 19 -16.40 10.87 -2.31
CA ALA A 19 -16.88 9.52 -2.07
C ALA A 19 -17.21 9.28 -0.58
N GLU A 20 -16.35 9.73 0.33
CA GLU A 20 -16.62 9.69 1.77
C GLU A 20 -17.93 10.38 2.13
N ASN A 21 -18.17 11.58 1.59
CA ASN A 21 -19.42 12.34 1.82
C ASN A 21 -20.66 11.63 1.26
N LEU A 22 -20.49 10.75 0.28
CA LEU A 22 -21.54 9.90 -0.27
C LEU A 22 -21.75 8.59 0.50
N GLY A 23 -20.93 8.33 1.55
CA GLY A 23 -21.03 7.15 2.39
C GLY A 23 -20.29 5.92 1.87
N TYR A 24 -19.26 6.08 1.04
CA TYR A 24 -18.37 4.98 0.67
C TYR A 24 -17.47 4.60 1.85
N ASP A 25 -17.24 3.29 2.02
CA ASP A 25 -16.55 2.70 3.17
C ASP A 25 -15.04 2.60 2.96
N PHE A 26 -14.59 2.43 1.70
CA PHE A 26 -13.20 2.12 1.38
C PHE A 26 -12.65 2.92 0.21
N CYS A 27 -11.34 3.22 0.27
CA CYS A 27 -10.57 3.69 -0.87
C CYS A 27 -9.29 2.86 -1.03
N TRP A 28 -9.11 2.27 -2.21
CA TRP A 28 -7.88 1.58 -2.62
C TRP A 28 -7.01 2.48 -3.48
N VAL A 29 -5.75 2.68 -3.08
CA VAL A 29 -4.76 3.40 -3.88
C VAL A 29 -3.91 2.41 -4.64
N THR A 30 -3.88 2.55 -5.97
CA THR A 30 -3.14 1.65 -6.86
C THR A 30 -1.65 1.94 -6.84
N ASP A 31 -0.82 0.89 -6.96
CA ASP A 31 0.64 0.99 -6.97
C ASP A 31 1.21 0.42 -8.29
N SER A 32 1.34 1.28 -9.29
CA SER A 32 1.97 0.93 -10.58
C SER A 32 2.92 2.04 -10.98
N GLN A 33 4.21 1.80 -10.79
CA GLN A 33 5.25 2.77 -11.11
C GLN A 33 5.16 3.22 -12.59
N MET A 34 5.53 4.46 -12.85
CA MET A 34 5.48 5.10 -14.18
C MET A 34 4.06 5.32 -14.77
N ILE A 35 3.03 4.72 -14.19
CA ILE A 35 1.63 4.81 -14.68
C ILE A 35 0.76 5.58 -13.67
N ARG A 36 1.06 5.47 -12.37
CA ARG A 36 0.29 6.00 -11.26
C ARG A 36 1.15 6.88 -10.36
N SER A 37 0.53 7.68 -9.53
CA SER A 37 1.23 8.44 -8.50
C SER A 37 1.77 7.52 -7.40
N ASN A 38 2.77 7.99 -6.64
CA ASN A 38 3.30 7.23 -5.51
C ASN A 38 2.19 7.00 -4.47
N PRO A 39 1.85 5.75 -4.14
CA PRO A 39 0.70 5.44 -3.30
C PRO A 39 0.82 6.00 -1.88
N TRP A 40 2.02 6.06 -1.31
CA TRP A 40 2.20 6.59 0.05
C TRP A 40 1.93 8.10 0.14
N ALA A 41 2.34 8.86 -0.88
CA ALA A 41 2.03 10.28 -0.98
C ALA A 41 0.52 10.51 -1.15
N VAL A 42 -0.12 9.72 -2.01
CA VAL A 42 -1.58 9.78 -2.23
C VAL A 42 -2.33 9.42 -0.95
N LEU A 43 -1.95 8.34 -0.27
CA LEU A 43 -2.56 7.90 0.99
C LEU A 43 -2.42 8.95 2.10
N ALA A 44 -1.25 9.61 2.21
CA ALA A 44 -1.05 10.67 3.19
C ALA A 44 -1.99 11.85 2.96
N LEU A 45 -2.18 12.27 1.70
CA LEU A 45 -3.10 13.34 1.35
C LEU A 45 -4.56 12.95 1.59
N ILE A 46 -4.95 11.72 1.24
CA ILE A 46 -6.30 11.21 1.53
C ILE A 46 -6.53 11.19 3.04
N ALA A 47 -5.56 10.70 3.83
CA ALA A 47 -5.64 10.65 5.28
C ALA A 47 -5.92 12.04 5.90
N GLN A 48 -5.31 13.09 5.33
CA GLN A 48 -5.50 14.48 5.78
C GLN A 48 -6.85 15.09 5.36
N GLN A 49 -7.45 14.61 4.27
CA GLN A 49 -8.67 15.18 3.70
C GLN A 49 -9.95 14.41 4.06
N THR A 50 -9.80 13.27 4.73
CA THR A 50 -10.92 12.37 5.09
C THR A 50 -10.93 12.04 6.57
N GLN A 51 -12.09 11.62 7.11
CA GLN A 51 -12.28 11.38 8.53
C GLN A 51 -12.72 9.95 8.85
N THR A 52 -13.46 9.29 7.97
CA THR A 52 -14.14 8.02 8.24
C THR A 52 -13.81 6.92 7.26
N ILE A 53 -13.62 7.24 5.97
CA ILE A 53 -13.32 6.26 4.93
C ILE A 53 -12.02 5.50 5.25
N ARG A 54 -12.07 4.19 5.10
CA ARG A 54 -10.90 3.31 5.29
C ARG A 54 -10.05 3.34 4.04
N ILE A 55 -8.74 3.56 4.21
CA ILE A 55 -7.82 3.81 3.12
C ILE A 55 -6.66 2.80 3.12
N GLY A 56 -6.23 2.40 1.95
CA GLY A 56 -5.10 1.47 1.86
C GLY A 56 -4.63 1.22 0.43
N THR A 57 -3.66 0.33 0.30
CA THR A 57 -3.11 -0.03 -1.00
C THR A 57 -3.98 -1.09 -1.70
N GLY A 58 -4.21 -0.91 -2.97
CA GLY A 58 -4.89 -1.88 -3.81
C GLY A 58 -4.20 -2.08 -5.16
N VAL A 59 -3.04 -2.72 -5.15
CA VAL A 59 -2.27 -3.41 -4.11
C VAL A 59 -0.82 -2.91 -4.08
N ALA A 60 -0.16 -2.94 -2.91
CA ALA A 60 1.28 -2.77 -2.85
C ALA A 60 1.99 -3.99 -3.45
N VAL A 61 3.16 -3.78 -4.06
CA VAL A 61 3.85 -4.81 -4.84
C VAL A 61 5.24 -5.08 -4.26
N PRO A 62 5.53 -6.30 -3.80
CA PRO A 62 6.80 -6.66 -3.15
C PRO A 62 8.05 -6.36 -3.98
N GLY A 63 8.00 -6.63 -5.28
CA GLY A 63 9.16 -6.41 -6.16
C GLY A 63 9.51 -4.94 -6.41
N LEU A 64 8.66 -4.01 -6.00
CA LEU A 64 8.87 -2.57 -6.18
C LEU A 64 9.45 -1.89 -4.93
N ARG A 65 9.29 -2.48 -3.76
CA ARG A 65 9.79 -1.96 -2.49
C ARG A 65 10.19 -3.08 -1.54
N LEU A 66 11.24 -2.87 -0.81
CA LEU A 66 11.65 -3.76 0.27
C LEU A 66 10.54 -3.84 1.35
N ALA A 67 10.42 -4.98 2.00
CA ALA A 67 9.43 -5.18 3.04
C ALA A 67 9.49 -4.13 4.18
N PRO A 68 10.67 -3.76 4.71
CA PRO A 68 10.78 -2.70 5.70
C PRO A 68 10.31 -1.32 5.19
N VAL A 69 10.57 -1.01 3.92
CA VAL A 69 10.14 0.26 3.31
C VAL A 69 8.61 0.31 3.19
N ALA A 70 7.98 -0.79 2.81
CA ALA A 70 6.54 -0.87 2.71
C ALA A 70 5.86 -0.86 4.09
N ALA A 71 6.40 -1.57 5.07
CA ALA A 71 5.93 -1.54 6.46
C ALA A 71 6.00 -0.12 7.04
N ASN A 72 7.12 0.59 6.83
CA ASN A 72 7.26 1.99 7.25
C ASN A 72 6.22 2.89 6.57
N GLY A 73 5.97 2.72 5.27
CA GLY A 73 5.00 3.50 4.52
C GLY A 73 3.58 3.38 5.07
N ILE A 74 3.10 2.15 5.29
CA ILE A 74 1.75 1.94 5.84
C ILE A 74 1.66 2.35 7.31
N ALA A 75 2.68 2.10 8.12
CA ALA A 75 2.72 2.53 9.51
C ALA A 75 2.67 4.07 9.63
N THR A 76 3.38 4.78 8.76
CA THR A 76 3.31 6.25 8.69
C THR A 76 1.91 6.72 8.31
N THR A 77 1.28 6.08 7.32
CA THR A 77 -0.10 6.37 6.94
C THR A 77 -1.09 6.10 8.09
N ALA A 78 -0.88 5.02 8.84
CA ALA A 78 -1.72 4.67 9.98
C ALA A 78 -1.65 5.72 11.12
N ARG A 79 -0.53 6.42 11.26
CA ARG A 79 -0.43 7.55 12.21
C ARG A 79 -1.24 8.76 11.79
N LEU A 80 -1.41 8.97 10.47
CA LEU A 80 -2.24 10.05 9.93
C LEU A 80 -3.74 9.70 9.95
N ALA A 81 -4.07 8.42 9.84
CA ALA A 81 -5.45 7.91 9.80
C ALA A 81 -5.62 6.73 10.77
N PRO A 82 -5.57 6.96 12.10
CA PRO A 82 -5.64 5.88 13.10
C PRO A 82 -6.91 5.03 12.95
N GLY A 83 -6.73 3.69 12.93
CA GLY A 83 -7.83 2.73 12.82
C GLY A 83 -8.51 2.65 11.44
N ARG A 84 -8.07 3.45 10.46
CA ARG A 84 -8.67 3.52 9.13
C ARG A 84 -7.80 2.97 8.01
N THR A 85 -6.64 2.41 8.31
CA THR A 85 -5.72 1.94 7.29
C THR A 85 -5.76 0.43 7.13
N PHE A 86 -5.53 -0.01 5.90
CA PHE A 86 -5.30 -1.41 5.55
C PHE A 86 -4.22 -1.52 4.47
N MET A 87 -3.61 -2.68 4.33
CA MET A 87 -2.60 -2.93 3.31
C MET A 87 -2.99 -4.14 2.45
N GLY A 88 -3.46 -3.88 1.24
CA GLY A 88 -3.59 -4.91 0.21
C GLY A 88 -2.24 -5.13 -0.47
N ILE A 89 -1.82 -6.39 -0.61
CA ILE A 89 -0.54 -6.77 -1.21
C ILE A 89 -0.80 -7.78 -2.33
N GLY A 90 -0.12 -7.64 -3.46
CA GLY A 90 -0.24 -8.54 -4.60
C GLY A 90 1.10 -8.80 -5.28
N THR A 91 1.19 -9.85 -6.09
CA THR A 91 2.42 -10.25 -6.78
C THR A 91 2.89 -9.27 -7.87
N GLY A 92 2.01 -8.36 -8.32
CA GLY A 92 2.37 -7.23 -9.16
C GLY A 92 2.54 -7.55 -10.64
N ASN A 93 1.50 -7.97 -11.34
CA ASN A 93 1.60 -8.26 -12.75
C ASN A 93 1.94 -7.00 -13.59
N THR A 94 1.04 -6.02 -13.64
CA THR A 94 1.23 -4.79 -14.44
C THR A 94 2.43 -4.00 -13.94
N ALA A 95 2.49 -3.69 -12.66
CA ALA A 95 3.53 -2.88 -12.05
C ALA A 95 4.95 -3.46 -12.28
N MET A 96 5.12 -4.76 -12.08
CA MET A 96 6.40 -5.43 -12.29
C MET A 96 6.79 -5.45 -13.77
N ARG A 97 5.86 -5.77 -14.67
CA ARG A 97 6.14 -5.80 -16.12
C ARG A 97 6.52 -4.42 -16.67
N THR A 98 5.86 -3.37 -16.21
CA THR A 98 6.21 -1.99 -16.58
C THR A 98 7.65 -1.63 -16.19
N MET A 99 8.14 -2.22 -15.10
CA MET A 99 9.52 -2.06 -14.65
C MET A 99 10.50 -3.09 -15.24
N GLY A 100 10.09 -3.85 -16.26
CA GLY A 100 10.92 -4.88 -16.89
C GLY A 100 11.18 -6.10 -16.00
N GLN A 101 10.37 -6.31 -14.95
CA GLN A 101 10.51 -7.39 -13.98
C GLN A 101 9.41 -8.45 -14.16
N ARG A 102 9.69 -9.65 -13.66
CA ARG A 102 8.65 -10.68 -13.54
C ARG A 102 7.84 -10.48 -12.25
N PRO A 103 6.55 -10.85 -12.22
CA PRO A 103 5.78 -10.88 -10.99
C PRO A 103 6.48 -11.70 -9.90
N THR A 104 6.31 -11.28 -8.66
CA THR A 104 6.89 -11.96 -7.49
C THR A 104 6.39 -13.41 -7.40
N THR A 105 7.29 -14.35 -7.14
CA THR A 105 6.92 -15.77 -6.94
C THR A 105 6.09 -15.93 -5.67
N ILE A 106 5.26 -16.97 -5.59
CA ILE A 106 4.43 -17.24 -4.41
C ILE A 106 5.27 -17.42 -3.14
N LYS A 107 6.44 -18.06 -3.24
CA LYS A 107 7.36 -18.22 -2.12
C LYS A 107 7.88 -16.88 -1.60
N ALA A 108 8.40 -16.04 -2.50
CA ALA A 108 8.90 -14.70 -2.14
C ALA A 108 7.76 -13.78 -1.66
N PHE A 109 6.57 -13.92 -2.22
CA PHE A 109 5.38 -13.21 -1.78
C PHE A 109 4.98 -13.56 -0.35
N GLY A 110 4.97 -14.85 -0.01
CA GLY A 110 4.68 -15.31 1.35
C GLY A 110 5.69 -14.78 2.37
N GLU A 111 6.98 -14.84 2.04
CA GLU A 111 8.05 -14.31 2.91
C GLU A 111 7.93 -12.79 3.10
N TYR A 112 7.65 -12.06 2.03
CA TYR A 112 7.42 -10.61 2.11
C TYR A 112 6.28 -10.25 3.07
N ILE A 113 5.15 -10.95 2.97
CA ILE A 113 4.00 -10.73 3.87
C ILE A 113 4.39 -11.02 5.32
N ARG A 114 5.12 -12.13 5.56
CA ARG A 114 5.60 -12.49 6.90
C ARG A 114 6.43 -11.37 7.51
N VAL A 115 7.42 -10.87 6.76
CA VAL A 115 8.30 -9.79 7.21
C VAL A 115 7.53 -8.50 7.47
N VAL A 116 6.66 -8.08 6.54
CA VAL A 116 5.84 -6.87 6.73
C VAL A 116 4.98 -6.97 7.99
N ARG A 117 4.33 -8.10 8.23
CA ARG A 117 3.49 -8.29 9.42
C ARG A 117 4.29 -8.22 10.71
N ALA A 118 5.40 -8.97 10.78
CA ALA A 118 6.25 -8.99 11.96
C ALA A 118 6.76 -7.57 12.32
N LEU A 119 7.21 -6.80 11.32
CA LEU A 119 7.63 -5.41 11.53
C LEU A 119 6.49 -4.50 11.99
N LEU A 120 5.28 -4.70 11.49
CA LEU A 120 4.11 -3.93 11.93
C LEU A 120 3.66 -4.30 13.34
N ASP A 121 3.91 -5.54 13.76
CA ASP A 121 3.66 -6.03 15.11
C ASP A 121 4.78 -5.62 16.10
N GLY A 122 5.85 -4.95 15.61
CA GLY A 122 6.98 -4.48 16.42
C GLY A 122 8.02 -5.57 16.71
N GLU A 123 8.02 -6.66 15.97
CA GLU A 123 8.99 -7.74 16.11
C GLU A 123 10.30 -7.42 15.38
N GLU A 124 11.41 -7.95 15.91
CA GLU A 124 12.69 -7.99 15.20
C GLU A 124 12.64 -9.08 14.13
N VAL A 125 13.17 -8.80 12.96
CA VAL A 125 13.15 -9.73 11.82
C VAL A 125 14.51 -9.76 11.14
N ASP A 126 15.09 -10.93 11.01
CA ASP A 126 16.19 -11.14 10.08
C ASP A 126 15.67 -10.97 8.64
N TYR A 127 16.19 -9.97 7.97
CA TYR A 127 15.84 -9.67 6.58
C TYR A 127 17.05 -9.81 5.68
N THR A 128 17.01 -10.77 4.77
CA THR A 128 18.11 -11.05 3.84
C THR A 128 17.85 -10.38 2.49
N LEU A 129 18.80 -9.58 2.05
CA LEU A 129 18.79 -8.95 0.74
C LEU A 129 20.20 -9.08 0.11
N ASN A 130 20.27 -9.60 -1.12
CA ASN A 130 21.54 -9.80 -1.83
C ASN A 130 22.58 -10.57 -0.97
N ASP A 131 22.15 -11.65 -0.34
CA ASP A 131 22.96 -12.51 0.55
C ASP A 131 23.50 -11.83 1.81
N VAL A 132 23.02 -10.63 2.13
CA VAL A 132 23.32 -9.91 3.38
C VAL A 132 22.09 -9.95 4.28
N THR A 133 22.27 -10.49 5.49
CA THR A 133 21.23 -10.48 6.53
C THR A 133 21.43 -9.27 7.45
N GLN A 134 20.37 -8.54 7.66
CA GLN A 134 20.29 -7.36 8.51
C GLN A 134 19.46 -7.67 9.76
#